data_4aa485e9f0f57e5a22b3e6770bdc1073
#
_entry.id   4aa485e9f0f57e5a22b3e6770bdc1073
#
_cell.length_a   1.000
_cell.length_b   1.000
_cell.length_c   1.000
_cell.angle_alpha   90.00
_cell.angle_beta   90.00
_cell.angle_gamma   90.00
#
_symmetry.space_group_name_H-M   'P 1'
#
loop_
_entity.id
_entity.type
_entity.pdbx_description
1 polymer ?
#
loop_
_entity_poly.entity_id
_entity_poly.type
_entity_poly.pdbx_seq_one_letter_code
_entity_poly.pdbx_strand_id
1 'polypeptide(L)'
;MSRSGLARREASFIGTLESALTSSATNPYSKLLAHAGITLRDIRESVRRSGLEPTLEMLYDNGVYVSLDEFKGRVPIRRGSLCIEIGSHDFDNPLARAHIETRTGGSRSTGTRLFIDLDLLERDAGYVHHQMHMFGLYGRPLFVWCSAAPALSGISEVLRCAKLGVVPQRWFAQSVPSLRDRSWRHAVLTRYVVRAARANGCPIPAPEKLPLNEAWVAAEALAEARRRGERPVFRANSSTAVRVCLAAEERGLDISGTTMRVSAEPFTPGKAAVLRRTGCTAASWYATGETGIIGLPCSKAAEIDEVHLMADKLAMIRRERQIAPGRSVLVNVYSTLVPSVPKLMLNFVSDDYADVGERSCGCPLEALGYTTHMHTIRSWEKLTSEGMTFIGHDLIRLIEEVLPARFGGTPADYQFVEDERDGLPRVDLLVSPRVGPLDENVVRAAVLEFLDDTQGAQTRRADPWRQARTVSVIRKEPIATAASKVLALHVMRAKRERGAA
;
A
#
# COMPACT_ATOMS: atom_id res chain seq x y z
N MET A 1 -13.41 -2.99 18.88
CA MET A 1 -13.97 -1.81 18.18
C MET A 1 -15.34 -1.55 18.76
N SER A 2 -15.60 -0.35 19.15
CA SER A 2 -16.89 0.03 19.73
C SER A 2 -17.21 1.45 19.26
N ARG A 3 -18.49 1.81 19.24
CA ARG A 3 -18.92 3.21 19.10
C ARG A 3 -18.11 4.18 19.98
N SER A 4 -17.56 3.68 21.10
CA SER A 4 -16.68 4.45 21.99
C SER A 4 -15.36 4.88 21.36
N GLY A 5 -14.85 4.21 20.33
CA GLY A 5 -13.62 4.59 19.60
C GLY A 5 -13.84 5.88 18.81
N LEU A 6 -14.89 5.93 18.02
CA LEU A 6 -15.28 7.13 17.26
C LEU A 6 -15.65 8.30 18.18
N ALA A 7 -16.40 8.03 19.26
CA ALA A 7 -16.79 9.07 20.23
C ALA A 7 -15.57 9.71 20.95
N ARG A 8 -14.43 9.02 21.01
CA ARG A 8 -13.21 9.50 21.69
C ARG A 8 -12.14 10.02 20.73
N ARG A 9 -12.41 10.08 19.42
CA ARG A 9 -11.40 10.39 18.41
C ARG A 9 -10.70 11.75 18.62
N GLU A 10 -11.47 12.78 19.01
CA GLU A 10 -10.93 14.12 19.30
C GLU A 10 -10.03 14.11 20.55
N ALA A 11 -10.49 13.49 21.63
CA ALA A 11 -9.69 13.34 22.84
C ALA A 11 -8.43 12.50 22.59
N SER A 12 -8.55 11.44 21.78
CA SER A 12 -7.38 10.62 21.37
C SER A 12 -6.38 11.42 20.54
N PHE A 13 -6.86 12.24 19.60
CA PHE A 13 -5.99 13.13 18.81
C PHE A 13 -5.19 14.06 19.71
N ILE A 14 -5.90 14.83 20.57
CA ILE A 14 -5.26 15.79 21.47
C ILE A 14 -4.24 15.09 22.37
N GLY A 15 -4.64 14.01 23.05
CA GLY A 15 -3.75 13.27 23.96
C GLY A 15 -2.53 12.67 23.24
N THR A 16 -2.71 12.12 22.04
CA THR A 16 -1.60 11.57 21.25
C THR A 16 -0.65 12.67 20.79
N LEU A 17 -1.18 13.78 20.25
CA LEU A 17 -0.38 14.89 19.77
C LEU A 17 0.42 15.55 20.92
N GLU A 18 -0.24 15.89 22.01
CA GLU A 18 0.41 16.50 23.18
C GLU A 18 1.53 15.61 23.74
N SER A 19 1.22 14.33 23.96
CA SER A 19 2.20 13.40 24.50
C SER A 19 3.39 13.21 23.56
N ALA A 20 3.15 13.10 22.26
CA ALA A 20 4.20 12.90 21.26
C ALA A 20 5.11 14.13 21.13
N LEU A 21 4.55 15.34 21.08
CA LEU A 21 5.32 16.58 20.95
C LEU A 21 6.07 16.92 22.24
N THR A 22 5.53 16.59 23.40
CA THR A 22 6.22 16.77 24.70
C THR A 22 7.38 15.79 24.86
N SER A 23 7.23 14.58 24.32
CA SER A 23 8.27 13.53 24.39
C SER A 23 9.43 13.74 23.42
N SER A 24 9.29 14.62 22.42
CA SER A 24 10.31 14.87 21.39
C SER A 24 10.37 16.34 20.99
N ALA A 25 11.26 17.09 21.62
CA ALA A 25 11.48 18.51 21.30
C ALA A 25 12.02 18.76 19.87
N THR A 26 12.60 17.74 19.24
CA THR A 26 13.16 17.82 17.87
C THR A 26 12.16 17.46 16.79
N ASN A 27 10.94 17.07 17.14
CA ASN A 27 9.92 16.66 16.18
C ASN A 27 9.62 17.79 15.19
N PRO A 28 9.61 17.55 13.88
CA PRO A 28 9.36 18.55 12.85
C PRO A 28 8.04 19.32 13.04
N TYR A 29 7.00 18.65 13.54
CA TYR A 29 5.72 19.31 13.81
C TYR A 29 5.80 20.36 14.90
N SER A 30 6.66 20.21 15.93
CA SER A 30 6.89 21.26 16.93
C SER A 30 7.42 22.55 16.30
N LYS A 31 8.35 22.41 15.33
CA LYS A 31 8.93 23.54 14.59
C LYS A 31 7.92 24.19 13.66
N LEU A 32 7.09 23.38 12.98
CA LEU A 32 6.02 23.87 12.10
C LEU A 32 4.97 24.66 12.88
N LEU A 33 4.53 24.14 14.03
CA LEU A 33 3.57 24.82 14.91
C LEU A 33 4.14 26.13 15.45
N ALA A 34 5.39 26.11 15.92
CA ALA A 34 6.06 27.34 16.40
C ALA A 34 6.19 28.39 15.29
N HIS A 35 6.52 27.99 14.04
CA HIS A 35 6.59 28.87 12.90
C HIS A 35 5.23 29.47 12.53
N ALA A 36 4.16 28.69 12.64
CA ALA A 36 2.79 29.13 12.43
C ALA A 36 2.23 29.98 13.59
N GLY A 37 2.95 30.09 14.71
CA GLY A 37 2.47 30.79 15.90
C GLY A 37 1.31 30.08 16.62
N ILE A 38 1.14 28.76 16.41
CA ILE A 38 0.03 27.95 16.93
C ILE A 38 0.51 27.10 18.07
N THR A 39 -0.16 27.19 19.22
CA THR A 39 0.13 26.40 20.42
C THR A 39 -0.78 25.17 20.53
N LEU A 40 -0.37 24.20 21.35
CA LEU A 40 -1.23 23.05 21.68
C LEU A 40 -2.56 23.48 22.33
N ARG A 41 -2.56 24.60 23.06
CA ARG A 41 -3.76 25.18 23.63
C ARG A 41 -4.73 25.64 22.53
N ASP A 42 -4.22 26.34 21.53
CA ASP A 42 -5.02 26.82 20.40
C ASP A 42 -5.66 25.65 19.63
N ILE A 43 -4.89 24.57 19.42
CA ILE A 43 -5.39 23.34 18.80
C ILE A 43 -6.53 22.74 19.62
N ARG A 44 -6.34 22.63 20.95
CA ARG A 44 -7.36 22.07 21.85
C ARG A 44 -8.64 22.93 21.84
N GLU A 45 -8.50 24.25 21.88
CA GLU A 45 -9.62 25.17 21.81
C GLU A 45 -10.34 25.09 20.45
N SER A 46 -9.59 24.97 19.36
CA SER A 46 -10.14 24.82 18.01
C SER A 46 -10.92 23.52 17.86
N VAL A 47 -10.36 22.37 18.28
CA VAL A 47 -11.06 21.07 18.24
C VAL A 47 -12.34 21.12 19.04
N ARG A 48 -12.32 21.72 20.25
CA ARG A 48 -13.53 21.84 21.08
C ARG A 48 -14.60 22.73 20.44
N ARG A 49 -14.23 23.79 19.72
CA ARG A 49 -15.15 24.76 19.12
C ARG A 49 -15.67 24.31 17.78
N SER A 50 -14.83 23.74 16.95
CA SER A 50 -15.10 23.52 15.53
C SER A 50 -15.04 22.06 15.11
N GLY A 51 -14.53 21.17 15.97
CA GLY A 51 -14.29 19.77 15.66
C GLY A 51 -12.89 19.52 15.10
N LEU A 52 -12.60 18.24 14.90
CA LEU A 52 -11.25 17.79 14.51
C LEU A 52 -10.88 18.18 13.07
N GLU A 53 -11.71 17.85 12.10
CA GLU A 53 -11.44 18.08 10.67
C GLU A 53 -11.26 19.57 10.35
N PRO A 54 -12.13 20.51 10.77
CA PRO A 54 -11.91 21.93 10.56
C PRO A 54 -10.64 22.46 11.24
N THR A 55 -10.23 21.86 12.38
CA THR A 55 -8.95 22.21 13.02
C THR A 55 -7.77 21.75 12.19
N LEU A 56 -7.82 20.55 11.61
CA LEU A 56 -6.78 20.06 10.72
C LEU A 56 -6.68 20.89 9.44
N GLU A 57 -7.81 21.35 8.91
CA GLU A 57 -7.85 22.28 7.78
C GLU A 57 -7.17 23.62 8.11
N MET A 58 -7.52 24.20 9.25
CA MET A 58 -6.88 25.43 9.73
C MET A 58 -5.37 25.26 9.90
N LEU A 59 -4.92 24.14 10.48
CA LEU A 59 -3.49 23.82 10.61
C LEU A 59 -2.81 23.71 9.24
N TYR A 60 -3.44 23.03 8.29
CA TYR A 60 -2.93 22.88 6.93
C TYR A 60 -2.75 24.23 6.23
N ASP A 61 -3.77 25.08 6.30
CA ASP A 61 -3.78 26.39 5.65
C ASP A 61 -2.73 27.34 6.27
N ASN A 62 -2.32 27.10 7.52
CA ASN A 62 -1.23 27.81 8.20
C ASN A 62 0.15 27.12 7.99
N GLY A 63 0.29 26.22 7.02
CA GLY A 63 1.56 25.58 6.67
C GLY A 63 1.95 24.39 7.56
N VAL A 64 1.10 23.96 8.49
CA VAL A 64 1.34 22.79 9.34
C VAL A 64 0.87 21.53 8.60
N TYR A 65 1.69 21.07 7.68
CA TYR A 65 1.54 19.83 6.92
C TYR A 65 2.90 19.31 6.47
N VAL A 66 2.96 18.07 6.04
CA VAL A 66 4.16 17.44 5.50
C VAL A 66 3.78 16.65 4.24
N SER A 67 4.46 16.93 3.14
CA SER A 67 4.31 16.17 1.89
C SER A 67 5.00 14.81 1.98
N LEU A 68 4.69 13.89 1.07
CA LEU A 68 5.34 12.57 1.03
C LEU A 68 6.86 12.67 0.88
N ASP A 69 7.37 13.59 0.04
CA ASP A 69 8.81 13.75 -0.17
C ASP A 69 9.52 14.34 1.05
N GLU A 70 8.90 15.33 1.71
CA GLU A 70 9.37 15.86 3.00
C GLU A 70 9.37 14.76 4.08
N PHE A 71 8.27 14.01 4.18
CA PHE A 71 8.14 12.91 5.15
C PHE A 71 9.18 11.80 4.96
N LYS A 72 9.57 11.55 3.73
CA LYS A 72 10.60 10.56 3.38
C LYS A 72 12.03 11.12 3.44
N GLY A 73 12.20 12.40 3.82
CA GLY A 73 13.49 13.06 3.88
C GLY A 73 14.19 13.21 2.52
N ARG A 74 13.43 13.29 1.43
CA ARG A 74 13.97 13.49 0.09
C ARG A 74 14.24 14.96 -0.21
N VAL A 75 13.42 15.80 0.37
CA VAL A 75 13.56 17.25 0.35
C VAL A 75 13.35 17.78 1.76
N PRO A 76 14.00 18.92 2.12
CA PRO A 76 13.74 19.57 3.39
C PRO A 76 12.34 20.17 3.43
N ILE A 77 11.76 20.27 4.63
CA ILE A 77 10.52 21.01 4.84
C ILE A 77 10.86 22.51 4.73
N ARG A 78 10.16 23.22 3.83
CA ARG A 78 10.31 24.66 3.65
C ARG A 78 8.97 25.36 3.82
N ARG A 79 8.92 26.34 4.74
CA ARG A 79 7.76 27.22 4.97
C ARG A 79 8.27 28.63 5.22
N GLY A 80 8.16 29.52 4.20
CA GLY A 80 8.74 30.84 4.29
C GLY A 80 10.24 30.80 4.62
N SER A 81 10.63 31.37 5.76
CA SER A 81 12.01 31.35 6.27
C SER A 81 12.42 30.06 6.97
N LEU A 82 11.45 29.21 7.34
CA LEU A 82 11.72 27.92 7.99
C LEU A 82 12.27 26.91 7.00
N CYS A 83 13.39 26.28 7.36
CA CYS A 83 13.96 25.12 6.66
C CYS A 83 14.33 24.03 7.68
N ILE A 84 13.79 22.81 7.48
CA ILE A 84 14.04 21.67 8.37
C ILE A 84 14.55 20.52 7.52
N GLU A 85 15.80 20.11 7.78
CA GLU A 85 16.32 18.84 7.24
C GLU A 85 15.70 17.68 7.99
N ILE A 86 15.31 16.63 7.25
CA ILE A 86 14.58 15.48 7.78
C ILE A 86 15.46 14.23 7.80
N GLY A 87 15.61 13.66 8.99
CA GLY A 87 16.22 12.35 9.22
C GLY A 87 15.20 11.20 9.23
N SER A 88 15.70 9.98 9.15
CA SER A 88 14.87 8.75 9.06
C SER A 88 13.99 8.49 10.29
N HIS A 89 14.28 9.15 11.42
CA HIS A 89 13.61 8.97 12.71
C HIS A 89 12.67 10.10 13.10
N ASP A 90 12.71 11.23 12.40
CA ASP A 90 12.05 12.47 12.82
C ASP A 90 10.53 12.38 12.93
N PHE A 91 9.93 11.46 12.16
CA PHE A 91 8.50 11.17 12.23
C PHE A 91 8.17 9.87 12.98
N ASP A 92 9.16 9.23 13.62
CA ASP A 92 8.84 8.09 14.48
C ASP A 92 7.92 8.57 15.60
N ASN A 93 6.86 7.83 15.85
CA ASN A 93 5.97 8.13 16.95
C ASN A 93 6.64 7.73 18.28
N PRO A 94 6.99 8.67 19.15
CA PRO A 94 7.70 8.35 20.40
C PRO A 94 6.86 7.53 21.38
N LEU A 95 5.54 7.45 21.15
CA LEU A 95 4.61 6.71 22.01
C LEU A 95 4.47 5.24 21.58
N ALA A 96 4.78 4.94 20.31
CA ALA A 96 4.68 3.59 19.79
C ALA A 96 5.89 2.72 20.19
N ARG A 97 5.66 1.43 20.37
CA ARG A 97 6.68 0.47 20.79
C ARG A 97 7.23 -0.31 19.62
N ALA A 98 8.51 -0.18 19.35
CA ALA A 98 9.19 -0.92 18.28
C ALA A 98 9.50 -2.36 18.72
N HIS A 99 8.55 -3.28 18.54
CA HIS A 99 8.74 -4.70 18.88
C HIS A 99 9.52 -5.44 17.77
N ILE A 100 9.27 -5.15 16.51
CA ILE A 100 9.98 -5.73 15.36
C ILE A 100 10.28 -4.62 14.38
N GLU A 101 11.56 -4.34 14.14
CA GLU A 101 11.97 -3.36 13.13
C GLU A 101 11.97 -3.95 11.72
N THR A 102 11.60 -3.12 10.77
CA THR A 102 11.51 -3.45 9.36
C THR A 102 11.67 -2.19 8.51
N ARG A 103 11.65 -2.38 7.20
CA ARG A 103 11.70 -1.27 6.25
C ARG A 103 10.65 -1.46 5.16
N THR A 104 10.02 -0.36 4.73
CA THR A 104 9.14 -0.43 3.57
C THR A 104 9.95 -0.82 2.33
N GLY A 105 9.32 -1.52 1.40
CA GLY A 105 9.88 -1.77 0.07
C GLY A 105 9.91 -0.53 -0.81
N GLY A 106 10.36 0.62 -0.32
CA GLY A 106 10.41 1.87 -1.08
C GLY A 106 11.73 2.08 -1.83
N SER A 107 11.66 2.77 -2.93
CA SER A 107 12.61 2.75 -4.05
C SER A 107 13.77 3.75 -4.01
N ARG A 108 14.06 4.46 -2.92
CA ARG A 108 15.07 5.54 -2.99
C ARG A 108 15.95 5.80 -1.82
N SER A 109 15.54 5.31 -0.73
CA SER A 109 16.34 5.34 0.48
C SER A 109 16.48 3.90 0.92
N THR A 110 17.28 3.66 1.91
CA THR A 110 17.33 2.41 2.69
C THR A 110 15.94 1.91 3.15
N GLY A 111 14.84 2.32 2.49
CA GLY A 111 13.42 2.14 2.83
C GLY A 111 13.02 3.01 4.03
N THR A 112 11.78 3.47 4.08
CA THR A 112 11.29 4.12 5.31
C THR A 112 11.35 3.08 6.43
N ARG A 113 12.09 3.41 7.50
CA ARG A 113 12.13 2.57 8.69
C ARG A 113 10.72 2.49 9.26
N LEU A 114 10.25 1.29 9.44
CA LEU A 114 8.99 0.99 10.11
C LEU A 114 9.26 0.00 11.23
N PHE A 115 8.30 -0.14 12.11
CA PHE A 115 8.31 -1.20 13.11
C PHE A 115 6.89 -1.72 13.35
N ILE A 116 6.80 -2.96 13.79
CA ILE A 116 5.54 -3.53 14.25
C ILE A 116 5.38 -3.14 15.70
N ASP A 117 4.31 -2.40 15.99
CA ASP A 117 3.78 -2.21 17.33
C ASP A 117 2.67 -3.25 17.55
N LEU A 118 2.77 -4.01 18.63
CA LEU A 118 1.80 -5.08 18.92
C LEU A 118 0.43 -4.54 19.31
N ASP A 119 0.35 -3.34 19.88
CA ASP A 119 -0.93 -2.69 20.20
C ASP A 119 -1.65 -2.23 18.92
N LEU A 120 -0.89 -1.73 17.91
CA LEU A 120 -1.45 -1.47 16.59
C LEU A 120 -1.91 -2.76 15.91
N LEU A 121 -1.11 -3.82 16.02
CA LEU A 121 -1.45 -5.10 15.43
C LEU A 121 -2.72 -5.69 16.06
N GLU A 122 -2.90 -5.52 17.37
CA GLU A 122 -4.13 -5.92 18.08
C GLU A 122 -5.34 -5.11 17.61
N ARG A 123 -5.18 -3.79 17.45
CA ARG A 123 -6.24 -2.95 16.87
C ARG A 123 -6.61 -3.38 15.46
N ASP A 124 -5.62 -3.58 14.61
CA ASP A 124 -5.82 -4.04 13.23
C ASP A 124 -6.42 -5.46 13.18
N ALA A 125 -6.09 -6.34 14.15
CA ALA A 125 -6.75 -7.64 14.29
C ALA A 125 -8.25 -7.47 14.60
N GLY A 126 -8.64 -6.47 15.40
CA GLY A 126 -10.04 -6.12 15.62
C GLY A 126 -10.76 -5.71 14.32
N TYR A 127 -10.10 -4.97 13.42
CA TYR A 127 -10.64 -4.65 12.11
C TYR A 127 -10.79 -5.90 11.24
N VAL A 128 -9.76 -6.75 11.21
CA VAL A 128 -9.81 -8.04 10.47
C VAL A 128 -10.91 -8.94 11.03
N HIS A 129 -11.14 -8.95 12.35
CA HIS A 129 -12.27 -9.67 12.97
C HIS A 129 -13.61 -9.25 12.35
N HIS A 130 -13.88 -7.94 12.27
CA HIS A 130 -15.10 -7.44 11.64
C HIS A 130 -15.21 -7.84 10.17
N GLN A 131 -14.11 -7.75 9.41
CA GLN A 131 -14.09 -8.21 8.02
C GLN A 131 -14.44 -9.70 7.92
N MET A 132 -13.78 -10.53 8.73
CA MET A 132 -14.02 -11.99 8.70
C MET A 132 -15.46 -12.34 9.08
N HIS A 133 -16.03 -11.63 10.04
CA HIS A 133 -17.43 -11.82 10.44
C HIS A 133 -18.40 -11.36 9.32
N MET A 134 -18.23 -10.16 8.78
CA MET A 134 -19.12 -9.59 7.75
C MET A 134 -19.17 -10.41 6.47
N PHE A 135 -18.06 -11.05 6.11
CA PHE A 135 -17.93 -11.86 4.89
C PHE A 135 -18.09 -13.37 5.16
N GLY A 136 -18.42 -13.80 6.40
CA GLY A 136 -18.60 -15.20 6.75
C GLY A 136 -17.35 -16.05 6.53
N LEU A 137 -16.17 -15.56 6.95
CA LEU A 137 -14.89 -16.20 6.65
C LEU A 137 -14.37 -17.09 7.79
N TYR A 138 -14.95 -17.00 8.99
CA TYR A 138 -14.56 -17.88 10.09
C TYR A 138 -14.88 -19.34 9.79
N GLY A 139 -14.01 -20.24 10.25
CA GLY A 139 -14.13 -21.68 10.02
C GLY A 139 -13.77 -22.13 8.59
N ARG A 140 -13.42 -21.19 7.69
CA ARG A 140 -13.00 -21.49 6.32
C ARG A 140 -11.48 -21.66 6.25
N PRO A 141 -10.95 -22.59 5.43
CA PRO A 141 -9.51 -22.76 5.27
C PRO A 141 -8.87 -21.50 4.71
N LEU A 142 -7.89 -20.96 5.43
CA LEU A 142 -7.18 -19.74 5.03
C LEU A 142 -5.82 -20.10 4.43
N PHE A 143 -5.54 -19.57 3.25
CA PHE A 143 -4.25 -19.59 2.60
C PHE A 143 -3.72 -18.14 2.50
N VAL A 144 -2.44 -17.95 2.76
CA VAL A 144 -1.80 -16.63 2.75
C VAL A 144 -0.67 -16.64 1.74
N TRP A 145 -0.65 -15.65 0.82
CA TRP A 145 0.51 -15.39 -0.03
C TRP A 145 0.96 -13.95 0.17
N CYS A 146 1.80 -13.78 1.17
CA CYS A 146 2.36 -12.49 1.56
C CYS A 146 3.86 -12.63 1.82
N SER A 147 4.61 -11.57 1.56
CA SER A 147 6.06 -11.57 1.69
C SER A 147 6.51 -11.91 3.12
N ALA A 148 7.52 -12.78 3.22
CA ALA A 148 8.23 -13.02 4.47
C ALA A 148 9.13 -11.83 4.83
N ALA A 149 9.78 -11.86 6.02
CA ALA A 149 10.72 -10.81 6.41
C ALA A 149 11.82 -10.61 5.32
N PRO A 150 12.29 -9.37 5.09
CA PRO A 150 12.11 -8.16 5.89
C PRO A 150 10.77 -7.41 5.68
N ALA A 151 9.94 -7.83 4.76
CA ALA A 151 8.66 -7.17 4.54
C ALA A 151 7.69 -7.43 5.69
N LEU A 152 6.82 -6.43 5.96
CA LEU A 152 5.85 -6.50 7.07
C LEU A 152 4.63 -7.37 6.77
N SER A 153 4.24 -7.49 5.51
CA SER A 153 2.90 -7.93 5.13
C SER A 153 2.57 -9.36 5.62
N GLY A 154 3.50 -10.29 5.47
CA GLY A 154 3.27 -11.68 5.89
C GLY A 154 3.29 -11.85 7.40
N ILE A 155 4.31 -11.32 8.08
CA ILE A 155 4.41 -11.41 9.55
C ILE A 155 3.20 -10.75 10.21
N SER A 156 2.83 -9.54 9.78
CA SER A 156 1.65 -8.85 10.33
C SER A 156 0.36 -9.63 10.07
N GLU A 157 0.20 -10.23 8.89
CA GLU A 157 -0.99 -11.03 8.58
C GLU A 157 -1.11 -12.27 9.46
N VAL A 158 -0.02 -13.06 9.55
CA VAL A 158 -0.08 -14.30 10.36
C VAL A 158 -0.22 -14.00 11.86
N LEU A 159 0.36 -12.90 12.36
CA LEU A 159 0.19 -12.48 13.75
C LEU A 159 -1.25 -11.98 14.02
N ARG A 160 -1.88 -11.22 13.10
CA ARG A 160 -3.30 -10.85 13.21
C ARG A 160 -4.20 -12.08 13.22
N CYS A 161 -3.93 -13.04 12.32
CA CYS A 161 -4.65 -14.30 12.30
C CYS A 161 -4.48 -15.08 13.61
N ALA A 162 -3.26 -15.17 14.13
CA ALA A 162 -2.96 -15.78 15.41
C ALA A 162 -3.76 -15.16 16.56
N LYS A 163 -3.81 -13.83 16.62
CA LYS A 163 -4.59 -13.10 17.63
C LYS A 163 -6.08 -13.41 17.58
N LEU A 164 -6.60 -13.77 16.40
CA LEU A 164 -8.00 -14.14 16.18
C LEU A 164 -8.27 -15.63 16.31
N GLY A 165 -7.28 -16.43 16.66
CA GLY A 165 -7.39 -17.89 16.69
C GLY A 165 -7.56 -18.53 15.31
N VAL A 166 -7.23 -17.80 14.23
CA VAL A 166 -7.31 -18.27 12.85
C VAL A 166 -5.92 -18.69 12.39
N VAL A 167 -5.75 -19.96 12.07
CA VAL A 167 -4.47 -20.51 11.62
C VAL A 167 -4.49 -20.70 10.11
N PRO A 168 -3.61 -20.01 9.34
CA PRO A 168 -3.47 -20.31 7.93
C PRO A 168 -3.03 -21.76 7.71
N GLN A 169 -3.62 -22.44 6.72
CA GLN A 169 -3.18 -23.79 6.34
C GLN A 169 -1.81 -23.76 5.68
N ARG A 170 -1.56 -22.74 4.82
CA ARG A 170 -0.25 -22.51 4.17
C ARG A 170 0.06 -21.02 4.11
N TRP A 171 1.33 -20.71 4.21
CA TRP A 171 1.86 -19.37 4.01
C TRP A 171 2.89 -19.38 2.89
N PHE A 172 2.49 -18.91 1.71
CA PHE A 172 3.36 -18.73 0.55
C PHE A 172 4.06 -17.37 0.61
N ALA A 173 5.30 -17.33 0.14
CA ALA A 173 6.07 -16.11 -0.03
C ALA A 173 6.94 -16.18 -1.30
N GLN A 174 7.01 -15.09 -2.07
CA GLN A 174 7.82 -15.02 -3.29
C GLN A 174 9.30 -15.31 -3.03
N SER A 175 9.79 -14.85 -1.88
CA SER A 175 11.13 -15.13 -1.37
C SER A 175 11.04 -15.48 0.12
N VAL A 176 11.88 -16.41 0.54
CA VAL A 176 12.00 -16.80 1.95
C VAL A 176 13.45 -16.58 2.38
N PRO A 177 13.69 -15.84 3.49
CA PRO A 177 15.04 -15.57 3.95
C PRO A 177 15.74 -16.87 4.36
N SER A 178 17.03 -16.98 4.03
CA SER A 178 17.86 -18.16 4.29
C SER A 178 18.91 -17.89 5.38
N LEU A 179 19.25 -18.90 6.18
CA LEU A 179 20.37 -18.80 7.12
C LEU A 179 21.74 -18.82 6.43
N ARG A 180 21.80 -19.19 5.14
CA ARG A 180 23.03 -19.37 4.37
C ARG A 180 23.44 -18.14 3.58
N ASP A 181 22.63 -17.09 3.59
CA ASP A 181 22.87 -15.87 2.83
C ASP A 181 22.82 -14.61 3.71
N ARG A 182 22.93 -13.43 3.11
CA ARG A 182 22.89 -12.13 3.81
C ARG A 182 21.56 -11.87 4.53
N SER A 183 20.52 -12.67 4.26
CA SER A 183 19.21 -12.55 4.89
C SER A 183 19.06 -13.36 6.19
N TRP A 184 20.13 -13.95 6.73
CA TRP A 184 20.10 -14.84 7.89
C TRP A 184 19.38 -14.25 9.13
N ARG A 185 19.54 -12.93 9.37
CA ARG A 185 18.85 -12.25 10.49
C ARG A 185 17.33 -12.31 10.34
N HIS A 186 16.85 -12.11 9.13
CA HIS A 186 15.42 -12.21 8.81
C HIS A 186 14.92 -13.66 8.88
N ALA A 187 15.77 -14.62 8.52
CA ALA A 187 15.47 -16.04 8.68
C ALA A 187 15.32 -16.42 10.16
N VAL A 188 16.23 -15.91 11.03
CA VAL A 188 16.15 -16.10 12.47
C VAL A 188 14.87 -15.48 13.03
N LEU A 189 14.57 -14.22 12.65
CA LEU A 189 13.35 -13.52 13.07
C LEU A 189 12.10 -14.32 12.67
N THR A 190 11.99 -14.73 11.41
CA THR A 190 10.83 -15.48 10.90
C THR A 190 10.66 -16.79 11.67
N ARG A 191 11.75 -17.52 11.91
CA ARG A 191 11.71 -18.78 12.69
C ARG A 191 11.32 -18.52 14.15
N TYR A 192 11.83 -17.46 14.74
CA TYR A 192 11.45 -17.06 16.10
C TYR A 192 9.96 -16.78 16.20
N VAL A 193 9.40 -15.94 15.31
CA VAL A 193 7.97 -15.62 15.29
C VAL A 193 7.12 -16.88 15.14
N VAL A 194 7.47 -17.78 14.20
CA VAL A 194 6.75 -19.03 14.00
C VAL A 194 6.81 -19.92 15.25
N ARG A 195 7.99 -20.07 15.87
CA ARG A 195 8.15 -20.89 17.07
C ARG A 195 7.43 -20.30 18.28
N ALA A 196 7.54 -19.00 18.48
CA ALA A 196 6.86 -18.31 19.58
C ALA A 196 5.34 -18.43 19.45
N ALA A 197 4.78 -18.26 18.25
CA ALA A 197 3.36 -18.46 18.01
C ALA A 197 2.92 -19.90 18.33
N ARG A 198 3.67 -20.89 17.87
CA ARG A 198 3.39 -22.31 18.17
C ARG A 198 3.46 -22.63 19.66
N ALA A 199 4.47 -22.12 20.36
CA ALA A 199 4.63 -22.30 21.80
C ALA A 199 3.47 -21.66 22.61
N ASN A 200 2.83 -20.63 22.04
CA ASN A 200 1.65 -19.97 22.62
C ASN A 200 0.31 -20.49 22.07
N GLY A 201 0.26 -21.72 21.57
CA GLY A 201 -0.97 -22.36 21.14
C GLY A 201 -1.49 -21.94 19.76
N CYS A 202 -0.71 -21.18 18.98
CA CYS A 202 -1.08 -20.80 17.63
C CYS A 202 -0.10 -21.40 16.60
N PRO A 203 -0.40 -22.56 16.00
CA PRO A 203 0.51 -23.30 15.13
C PRO A 203 0.59 -22.72 13.71
N ILE A 204 0.96 -21.45 13.57
CA ILE A 204 1.14 -20.81 12.26
C ILE A 204 2.18 -21.56 11.42
N PRO A 205 1.97 -21.71 10.09
CA PRO A 205 2.92 -22.37 9.22
C PRO A 205 4.18 -21.51 9.01
N ALA A 206 5.29 -22.15 8.70
CA ALA A 206 6.47 -21.45 8.17
C ALA A 206 6.19 -21.01 6.73
N PRO A 207 6.82 -19.91 6.26
CA PRO A 207 6.65 -19.47 4.88
C PRO A 207 7.27 -20.49 3.91
N GLU A 208 6.53 -20.81 2.86
CA GLU A 208 6.95 -21.65 1.74
C GLU A 208 7.33 -20.75 0.58
N LYS A 209 8.50 -20.99 -0.04
CA LYS A 209 8.90 -20.22 -1.22
C LYS A 209 7.99 -20.59 -2.39
N LEU A 210 7.33 -19.59 -2.96
CA LEU A 210 6.48 -19.74 -4.14
C LEU A 210 6.68 -18.53 -5.08
N PRO A 211 7.40 -18.71 -6.19
CA PRO A 211 7.58 -17.67 -7.19
C PRO A 211 6.27 -17.36 -7.93
N LEU A 212 6.12 -16.13 -8.45
CA LEU A 212 4.88 -15.70 -9.13
C LEU A 212 4.54 -16.52 -10.38
N ASN A 213 5.54 -17.03 -11.08
CA ASN A 213 5.35 -17.91 -12.25
C ASN A 213 4.87 -19.33 -11.87
N GLU A 214 4.85 -19.65 -10.59
CA GLU A 214 4.33 -20.92 -10.07
C GLU A 214 2.98 -20.75 -9.35
N ALA A 215 2.19 -19.73 -9.71
CA ALA A 215 0.90 -19.43 -9.09
C ALA A 215 -0.09 -20.61 -9.12
N TRP A 216 0.11 -21.56 -10.03
CA TRP A 216 -0.65 -22.79 -10.13
C TRP A 216 -0.59 -23.66 -8.85
N VAL A 217 0.51 -23.61 -8.07
CA VAL A 217 0.63 -24.35 -6.80
C VAL A 217 -0.39 -23.83 -5.78
N ALA A 218 -0.60 -22.51 -5.73
CA ALA A 218 -1.63 -21.93 -4.87
C ALA A 218 -3.03 -22.24 -5.42
N ALA A 219 -3.23 -22.17 -6.74
CA ALA A 219 -4.51 -22.55 -7.37
C ALA A 219 -4.88 -24.01 -7.04
N GLU A 220 -3.92 -24.92 -7.12
CA GLU A 220 -4.14 -26.34 -6.79
C GLU A 220 -4.50 -26.55 -5.32
N ALA A 221 -3.84 -25.85 -4.39
CA ALA A 221 -4.19 -25.89 -2.98
C ALA A 221 -5.63 -25.41 -2.71
N LEU A 222 -6.08 -24.37 -3.41
CA LEU A 222 -7.46 -23.89 -3.34
C LEU A 222 -8.45 -24.89 -3.95
N ALA A 223 -8.13 -25.45 -5.11
CA ALA A 223 -8.95 -26.46 -5.77
C ALA A 223 -9.06 -27.76 -4.94
N GLU A 224 -7.99 -28.12 -4.24
CA GLU A 224 -8.04 -29.25 -3.31
C GLU A 224 -9.00 -29.01 -2.14
N ALA A 225 -8.96 -27.82 -1.53
CA ALA A 225 -9.93 -27.42 -0.52
C ALA A 225 -11.36 -27.48 -1.08
N ARG A 226 -11.56 -27.01 -2.33
CA ARG A 226 -12.87 -27.13 -3.01
C ARG A 226 -13.32 -28.56 -3.18
N ARG A 227 -12.44 -29.47 -3.60
CA ARG A 227 -12.76 -30.90 -3.73
C ARG A 227 -13.21 -31.54 -2.42
N ARG A 228 -12.72 -31.01 -1.27
CA ARG A 228 -13.19 -31.39 0.07
C ARG A 228 -14.52 -30.75 0.48
N GLY A 229 -15.17 -29.99 -0.42
CA GLY A 229 -16.41 -29.26 -0.14
C GLY A 229 -16.23 -27.99 0.66
N GLU A 230 -15.00 -27.52 0.86
CA GLU A 230 -14.67 -26.32 1.62
C GLU A 230 -14.78 -25.07 0.74
N ARG A 231 -14.89 -23.90 1.36
CA ARG A 231 -14.90 -22.59 0.70
C ARG A 231 -13.67 -21.80 1.14
N PRO A 232 -12.53 -21.91 0.45
CA PRO A 232 -11.29 -21.33 0.93
C PRO A 232 -11.32 -19.80 0.96
N VAL A 233 -10.43 -19.25 1.81
CA VAL A 233 -10.10 -17.83 1.87
C VAL A 233 -8.64 -17.69 1.43
N PHE A 234 -8.37 -16.77 0.50
CA PHE A 234 -7.03 -16.53 0.00
C PHE A 234 -6.63 -15.07 0.24
N ARG A 235 -5.57 -14.87 1.02
CA ARG A 235 -5.02 -13.55 1.31
C ARG A 235 -3.77 -13.29 0.47
N ALA A 236 -3.82 -12.29 -0.41
CA ALA A 236 -2.71 -11.95 -1.31
C ALA A 236 -2.74 -10.48 -1.74
N ASN A 237 -1.73 -10.05 -2.50
CA ASN A 237 -1.81 -8.82 -3.29
C ASN A 237 -2.83 -9.00 -4.42
N SER A 238 -3.37 -7.88 -4.93
CA SER A 238 -4.42 -7.93 -5.95
C SER A 238 -3.96 -8.64 -7.23
N SER A 239 -2.78 -8.36 -7.75
CA SER A 239 -2.21 -9.04 -8.93
C SER A 239 -1.88 -10.51 -8.66
N THR A 240 -1.41 -10.85 -7.47
CA THR A 240 -1.14 -12.25 -7.09
C THR A 240 -2.44 -13.07 -7.09
N ALA A 241 -3.55 -12.51 -6.60
CA ALA A 241 -4.86 -13.19 -6.66
C ALA A 241 -5.31 -13.42 -8.11
N VAL A 242 -5.13 -12.43 -8.99
CA VAL A 242 -5.41 -12.57 -10.43
C VAL A 242 -4.58 -13.69 -11.05
N ARG A 243 -3.27 -13.77 -10.73
CA ARG A 243 -2.40 -14.84 -11.25
C ARG A 243 -2.86 -16.23 -10.83
N VAL A 244 -3.32 -16.37 -9.60
CA VAL A 244 -3.88 -17.65 -9.12
C VAL A 244 -5.14 -18.00 -9.89
N CYS A 245 -6.02 -17.03 -10.15
CA CYS A 245 -7.22 -17.25 -10.97
C CYS A 245 -6.88 -17.65 -12.42
N LEU A 246 -5.94 -16.93 -13.06
CA LEU A 246 -5.51 -17.27 -14.42
C LEU A 246 -4.85 -18.65 -14.49
N ALA A 247 -4.01 -18.99 -13.52
CA ALA A 247 -3.40 -20.32 -13.44
C ALA A 247 -4.44 -21.44 -13.20
N ALA A 248 -5.52 -21.14 -12.47
CA ALA A 248 -6.63 -22.06 -12.31
C ALA A 248 -7.39 -22.28 -13.62
N GLU A 249 -7.68 -21.21 -14.36
CA GLU A 249 -8.31 -21.30 -15.70
C GLU A 249 -7.45 -22.12 -16.67
N GLU A 250 -6.16 -21.80 -16.78
CA GLU A 250 -5.22 -22.47 -17.67
C GLU A 250 -5.13 -23.98 -17.40
N ARG A 251 -5.29 -24.39 -16.13
CA ARG A 251 -5.22 -25.80 -15.71
C ARG A 251 -6.57 -26.48 -15.49
N GLY A 252 -7.67 -25.79 -15.74
CA GLY A 252 -9.02 -26.33 -15.51
C GLY A 252 -9.31 -26.66 -14.04
N LEU A 253 -8.73 -25.90 -13.09
CA LEU A 253 -8.92 -26.11 -11.66
C LEU A 253 -10.13 -25.32 -11.16
N ASP A 254 -11.04 -25.99 -10.44
CA ASP A 254 -12.17 -25.32 -9.77
C ASP A 254 -11.73 -24.68 -8.45
N ILE A 255 -11.70 -23.37 -8.43
CA ILE A 255 -11.46 -22.54 -7.23
C ILE A 255 -12.68 -21.68 -6.87
N SER A 256 -13.84 -22.00 -7.43
CA SER A 256 -15.09 -21.26 -7.21
C SER A 256 -15.47 -21.18 -5.73
N GLY A 257 -16.16 -20.11 -5.31
CA GLY A 257 -16.51 -19.88 -3.90
C GLY A 257 -15.35 -19.46 -3.02
N THR A 258 -14.12 -19.33 -3.56
CA THR A 258 -12.99 -18.72 -2.83
C THR A 258 -13.25 -17.25 -2.61
N THR A 259 -12.97 -16.76 -1.38
CA THR A 259 -12.96 -15.33 -1.11
C THR A 259 -11.52 -14.82 -1.12
N MET A 260 -11.22 -13.96 -2.09
CA MET A 260 -9.92 -13.31 -2.25
C MET A 260 -9.86 -12.06 -1.37
N ARG A 261 -9.10 -12.10 -0.27
CA ARG A 261 -8.80 -10.93 0.57
C ARG A 261 -7.58 -10.23 0.01
N VAL A 262 -7.79 -9.10 -0.67
CA VAL A 262 -6.74 -8.43 -1.46
C VAL A 262 -6.41 -7.03 -0.95
N SER A 263 -5.16 -6.58 -1.14
CA SER A 263 -4.69 -5.22 -0.81
C SER A 263 -3.36 -4.91 -1.50
N ALA A 264 -2.73 -3.83 -1.10
CA ALA A 264 -1.40 -3.37 -1.49
C ALA A 264 -1.29 -2.78 -2.91
N GLU A 265 -2.27 -3.00 -3.75
CA GLU A 265 -2.35 -2.50 -5.12
C GLU A 265 -3.77 -2.08 -5.43
N PRO A 266 -4.00 -1.17 -6.40
CA PRO A 266 -5.35 -0.85 -6.84
C PRO A 266 -6.11 -2.11 -7.26
N PHE A 267 -7.33 -2.25 -6.76
CA PHE A 267 -8.24 -3.30 -7.21
C PHE A 267 -9.15 -2.73 -8.30
N THR A 268 -8.90 -3.13 -9.54
CA THR A 268 -9.47 -2.55 -10.75
C THR A 268 -10.64 -3.38 -11.27
N PRO A 269 -11.50 -2.82 -12.15
CA PRO A 269 -12.55 -3.59 -12.83
C PRO A 269 -12.01 -4.81 -13.61
N GLY A 270 -10.83 -4.69 -14.24
CA GLY A 270 -10.18 -5.81 -14.94
C GLY A 270 -9.83 -6.94 -13.98
N LYS A 271 -9.22 -6.64 -12.83
CA LYS A 271 -8.92 -7.62 -11.79
C LYS A 271 -10.20 -8.28 -11.24
N ALA A 272 -11.23 -7.48 -10.97
CA ALA A 272 -12.51 -7.99 -10.48
C ALA A 272 -13.19 -8.92 -11.50
N ALA A 273 -13.06 -8.63 -12.81
CA ALA A 273 -13.61 -9.46 -13.87
C ALA A 273 -12.93 -10.84 -13.90
N VAL A 274 -11.59 -10.90 -13.76
CA VAL A 274 -10.87 -12.18 -13.70
C VAL A 274 -11.32 -13.02 -12.49
N LEU A 275 -11.41 -12.41 -11.30
CA LEU A 275 -11.86 -13.14 -10.12
C LEU A 275 -13.30 -13.67 -10.27
N ARG A 276 -14.21 -12.84 -10.80
CA ARG A 276 -15.60 -13.26 -11.03
C ARG A 276 -15.71 -14.41 -12.02
N ARG A 277 -14.92 -14.39 -13.08
CA ARG A 277 -14.91 -15.41 -14.13
C ARG A 277 -14.52 -16.78 -13.57
N THR A 278 -13.65 -16.84 -12.57
CA THR A 278 -13.30 -18.08 -11.84
C THR A 278 -14.22 -18.40 -10.66
N GLY A 279 -15.36 -17.72 -10.55
CA GLY A 279 -16.31 -17.94 -9.45
C GLY A 279 -15.82 -17.47 -8.07
N CYS A 280 -14.76 -16.65 -8.03
CA CYS A 280 -14.22 -16.06 -6.80
C CYS A 280 -14.90 -14.74 -6.44
N THR A 281 -14.93 -14.42 -5.15
CA THR A 281 -15.35 -13.11 -4.63
C THR A 281 -14.14 -12.35 -4.11
N ALA A 282 -14.22 -11.02 -4.04
CA ALA A 282 -13.16 -10.18 -3.51
C ALA A 282 -13.58 -9.42 -2.27
N ALA A 283 -12.65 -9.21 -1.34
CA ALA A 283 -12.75 -8.28 -0.22
C ALA A 283 -11.45 -7.45 -0.20
N SER A 284 -11.50 -6.28 -0.85
CA SER A 284 -10.35 -5.37 -0.98
C SER A 284 -10.28 -4.43 0.20
N TRP A 285 -9.12 -4.29 0.84
CA TRP A 285 -8.90 -3.28 1.87
C TRP A 285 -7.77 -2.32 1.51
N TYR A 286 -7.78 -1.15 2.13
CA TYR A 286 -6.74 -0.15 1.97
C TYR A 286 -5.87 -0.05 3.22
N ALA A 287 -4.55 -0.11 3.04
CA ALA A 287 -3.58 -0.06 4.14
C ALA A 287 -2.23 0.49 3.65
N THR A 288 -1.48 1.12 4.56
CA THR A 288 -0.09 1.54 4.36
C THR A 288 0.81 0.98 5.45
N GLY A 289 2.11 0.95 5.20
CA GLY A 289 3.08 0.51 6.21
C GLY A 289 3.17 1.46 7.40
N GLU A 290 2.93 2.74 7.17
CA GLU A 290 3.04 3.81 8.16
C GLU A 290 1.89 3.79 9.17
N THR A 291 0.71 3.28 8.79
CA THR A 291 -0.51 3.38 9.61
C THR A 291 -1.24 2.05 9.84
N GLY A 292 -0.86 0.98 9.14
CA GLY A 292 -1.67 -0.23 9.10
C GLY A 292 -2.94 -0.04 8.26
N ILE A 293 -4.05 -0.65 8.66
CA ILE A 293 -5.32 -0.62 7.92
C ILE A 293 -5.95 0.78 8.00
N ILE A 294 -6.18 1.41 6.85
CA ILE A 294 -6.86 2.70 6.69
C ILE A 294 -8.33 2.49 6.38
N GLY A 295 -8.65 1.53 5.51
CA GLY A 295 -10.00 1.26 5.07
C GLY A 295 -10.35 -0.22 5.06
N LEU A 296 -11.53 -0.58 5.55
CA LEU A 296 -12.08 -1.95 5.51
C LEU A 296 -13.13 -2.08 4.42
N PRO A 297 -13.17 -3.23 3.71
CA PRO A 297 -14.15 -3.44 2.65
C PRO A 297 -15.58 -3.37 3.17
N CYS A 298 -16.44 -2.69 2.42
CA CYS A 298 -17.88 -2.68 2.67
C CYS A 298 -18.49 -4.02 2.21
N SER A 299 -19.24 -4.70 3.09
CA SER A 299 -19.94 -5.93 2.68
C SER A 299 -21.16 -5.68 1.79
N LYS A 300 -21.56 -4.41 1.63
CA LYS A 300 -22.59 -3.92 0.72
C LYS A 300 -22.03 -2.81 -0.18
N ALA A 301 -20.85 -3.08 -0.76
CA ALA A 301 -20.15 -2.16 -1.61
C ALA A 301 -20.95 -1.82 -2.88
N ALA A 302 -20.97 -0.55 -3.25
CA ALA A 302 -21.48 -0.09 -4.54
C ALA A 302 -20.38 -0.13 -5.61
N GLU A 303 -19.13 0.08 -5.18
CA GLU A 303 -17.94 0.03 -6.04
C GLU A 303 -17.04 -1.13 -5.64
N ILE A 304 -16.26 -1.66 -6.59
CA ILE A 304 -15.50 -2.90 -6.41
C ILE A 304 -14.38 -2.83 -5.35
N ASP A 305 -13.84 -1.64 -5.13
CA ASP A 305 -12.76 -1.38 -4.17
C ASP A 305 -13.22 -0.48 -3.00
N GLU A 306 -14.55 -0.44 -2.77
CA GLU A 306 -15.14 0.41 -1.75
C GLU A 306 -14.80 -0.05 -0.33
N VAL A 307 -14.29 0.88 0.46
CA VAL A 307 -13.93 0.67 1.86
C VAL A 307 -14.54 1.75 2.76
N HIS A 308 -14.77 1.40 4.02
CA HIS A 308 -15.07 2.37 5.09
C HIS A 308 -13.76 2.88 5.69
N LEU A 309 -13.62 4.19 5.84
CA LEU A 309 -12.50 4.81 6.55
C LEU A 309 -12.51 4.43 8.03
N MET A 310 -11.38 3.95 8.55
CA MET A 310 -11.21 3.67 9.99
C MET A 310 -10.96 4.97 10.77
N ALA A 311 -11.99 5.79 10.88
CA ALA A 311 -11.96 7.13 11.45
C ALA A 311 -11.69 7.17 12.96
N ASP A 312 -11.70 6.05 13.65
CA ASP A 312 -11.30 5.93 15.05
C ASP A 312 -9.77 5.88 15.24
N LYS A 313 -9.01 5.67 14.15
CA LYS A 313 -7.55 5.57 14.14
C LYS A 313 -6.88 6.73 13.42
N LEU A 314 -7.49 7.21 12.35
CA LEU A 314 -6.98 8.28 11.49
C LEU A 314 -8.06 9.33 11.25
N ALA A 315 -7.67 10.61 11.30
CA ALA A 315 -8.45 11.67 10.70
C ALA A 315 -7.99 11.90 9.26
N MET A 316 -8.90 12.33 8.42
CA MET A 316 -8.63 12.60 7.01
C MET A 316 -9.32 13.89 6.60
N ILE A 317 -8.54 14.81 6.02
CA ILE A 317 -9.05 15.94 5.25
C ILE A 317 -8.64 15.78 3.79
N ARG A 318 -9.21 16.57 2.90
CA ARG A 318 -8.90 16.54 1.47
C ARG A 318 -8.44 17.89 1.00
N ARG A 319 -7.40 17.90 0.15
CA ARG A 319 -6.86 19.14 -0.43
C ARG A 319 -6.66 18.96 -1.92
N GLU A 320 -6.96 20.00 -2.67
CA GLU A 320 -6.70 20.03 -4.09
C GLU A 320 -5.18 20.12 -4.34
N ARG A 321 -4.69 19.30 -5.23
CA ARG A 321 -3.31 19.33 -5.69
C ARG A 321 -3.25 19.23 -7.20
N GLN A 322 -2.53 20.15 -7.80
CA GLN A 322 -2.23 20.09 -9.22
C GLN A 322 -1.14 19.05 -9.46
N ILE A 323 -1.47 18.00 -10.23
CA ILE A 323 -0.58 16.88 -10.56
C ILE A 323 0.01 17.00 -11.97
N ALA A 324 -0.59 17.84 -12.82
CA ALA A 324 -0.10 18.20 -14.14
C ALA A 324 -0.76 19.52 -14.57
N PRO A 325 -0.25 20.23 -15.58
CA PRO A 325 -0.89 21.42 -16.12
C PRO A 325 -2.36 21.15 -16.49
N GLY A 326 -3.27 21.89 -15.87
CA GLY A 326 -4.72 21.76 -16.09
C GLY A 326 -5.36 20.49 -15.50
N ARG A 327 -4.64 19.76 -14.63
CA ARG A 327 -5.16 18.57 -13.97
C ARG A 327 -4.89 18.61 -12.47
N SER A 328 -5.95 18.72 -11.69
CA SER A 328 -5.93 18.64 -10.23
C SER A 328 -6.63 17.34 -9.74
N VAL A 329 -6.26 16.90 -8.57
CA VAL A 329 -6.91 15.81 -7.81
C VAL A 329 -7.11 16.23 -6.36
N LEU A 330 -8.14 15.70 -5.72
CA LEU A 330 -8.33 15.84 -4.28
C LEU A 330 -7.53 14.74 -3.57
N VAL A 331 -6.38 15.12 -3.02
CA VAL A 331 -5.50 14.18 -2.30
C VAL A 331 -5.98 13.96 -0.88
N ASN A 332 -5.72 12.76 -0.36
CA ASN A 332 -6.00 12.41 1.02
C ASN A 332 -4.86 12.90 1.92
N VAL A 333 -5.22 13.59 2.98
CA VAL A 333 -4.29 14.12 3.99
C VAL A 333 -4.65 13.50 5.33
N TYR A 334 -3.72 12.77 5.93
CA TYR A 334 -3.97 11.96 7.11
C TYR A 334 -3.33 12.54 8.36
N SER A 335 -4.02 12.40 9.50
CA SER A 335 -3.51 12.69 10.84
C SER A 335 -3.73 11.51 11.78
N THR A 336 -2.73 11.19 12.58
CA THR A 336 -2.72 10.07 13.53
C THR A 336 -3.57 10.41 14.75
N LEU A 337 -4.47 9.51 15.16
CA LEU A 337 -5.31 9.69 16.34
C LEU A 337 -4.87 8.82 17.53
N VAL A 338 -4.11 7.76 17.29
CA VAL A 338 -3.78 6.77 18.33
C VAL A 338 -2.27 6.61 18.53
N PRO A 339 -1.82 6.34 19.76
CA PRO A 339 -0.40 6.32 20.08
C PRO A 339 0.39 5.15 19.51
N SER A 340 -0.28 4.07 19.11
CA SER A 340 0.36 2.86 18.61
C SER A 340 0.75 2.88 17.12
N VAL A 341 0.37 3.94 16.37
CA VAL A 341 0.77 4.07 14.96
C VAL A 341 2.26 4.37 14.88
N PRO A 342 3.05 3.63 14.05
CA PRO A 342 4.52 3.75 14.03
C PRO A 342 5.05 5.13 13.68
N LYS A 343 4.32 5.88 12.86
CA LYS A 343 4.69 7.24 12.45
C LYS A 343 3.68 8.26 12.94
N LEU A 344 4.16 9.33 13.55
CA LEU A 344 3.34 10.48 13.89
C LEU A 344 3.05 11.27 12.60
N MET A 345 1.80 11.48 12.31
CA MET A 345 1.34 12.27 11.16
C MET A 345 0.39 13.36 11.65
N LEU A 346 0.66 14.58 11.24
CA LEU A 346 -0.22 15.73 11.38
C LEU A 346 -0.30 16.40 10.01
N ASN A 347 -1.45 16.22 9.34
CA ASN A 347 -1.63 16.67 7.96
C ASN A 347 -0.56 16.10 7.00
N PHE A 348 -0.34 14.80 7.05
CA PHE A 348 0.51 14.12 6.09
C PHE A 348 -0.21 14.01 4.74
N VAL A 349 0.33 14.69 3.73
CA VAL A 349 -0.18 14.67 2.36
C VAL A 349 0.29 13.38 1.70
N SER A 350 -0.63 12.44 1.55
CA SER A 350 -0.33 11.20 0.83
C SER A 350 -0.28 11.45 -0.68
N ASP A 351 0.32 10.53 -1.41
CA ASP A 351 0.25 10.51 -2.88
C ASP A 351 -0.97 9.73 -3.40
N ASP A 352 -1.82 9.29 -2.49
CA ASP A 352 -3.05 8.60 -2.84
C ASP A 352 -4.23 9.58 -2.88
N TYR A 353 -5.12 9.37 -3.85
CA TYR A 353 -6.40 10.02 -3.98
C TYR A 353 -7.53 8.99 -4.11
N ALA A 354 -8.73 9.38 -3.77
CA ALA A 354 -9.91 8.52 -3.83
C ALA A 354 -11.17 9.35 -4.06
N ASP A 355 -12.20 8.72 -4.56
CA ASP A 355 -13.56 9.24 -4.42
C ASP A 355 -14.03 8.96 -3.00
N VAL A 356 -14.46 10.01 -2.29
CA VAL A 356 -14.84 9.95 -0.87
C VAL A 356 -16.21 10.56 -0.69
N GLY A 357 -17.07 9.89 0.06
CA GLY A 357 -18.42 10.39 0.38
C GLY A 357 -19.02 9.67 1.59
N GLU A 358 -20.05 10.29 2.13
CA GLU A 358 -20.91 9.67 3.15
C GLU A 358 -22.01 8.86 2.46
N ARG A 359 -22.21 7.63 2.91
CA ARG A 359 -23.24 6.75 2.36
C ARG A 359 -23.83 5.85 3.44
N SER A 360 -25.15 5.74 3.46
CA SER A 360 -25.84 4.69 4.22
C SER A 360 -25.87 3.41 3.38
N CYS A 361 -25.15 2.38 3.83
CA CYS A 361 -25.03 1.10 3.13
C CYS A 361 -25.75 -0.05 3.83
N GLY A 362 -26.10 0.11 5.10
CA GLY A 362 -26.72 -0.91 5.93
C GLY A 362 -25.80 -2.08 6.28
N CYS A 363 -24.46 -1.91 6.18
CA CYS A 363 -23.52 -2.92 6.60
C CYS A 363 -23.17 -2.83 8.10
N PRO A 364 -22.57 -3.86 8.72
CA PRO A 364 -22.24 -3.81 10.14
C PRO A 364 -21.26 -2.70 10.55
N LEU A 365 -20.42 -2.18 9.65
CA LEU A 365 -19.52 -1.07 9.95
C LEU A 365 -20.27 0.25 10.08
N GLU A 366 -21.30 0.49 9.26
CA GLU A 366 -22.18 1.66 9.42
C GLU A 366 -22.88 1.62 10.78
N ALA A 367 -23.38 0.46 11.21
CA ALA A 367 -23.98 0.31 12.53
C ALA A 367 -23.04 0.65 13.70
N LEU A 368 -21.71 0.59 13.46
CA LEU A 368 -20.67 1.04 14.39
C LEU A 368 -20.33 2.53 14.25
N GLY A 369 -20.87 3.22 13.22
CA GLY A 369 -20.66 4.64 12.97
C GLY A 369 -19.59 4.97 11.90
N TYR A 370 -19.08 3.98 11.17
CA TYR A 370 -18.16 4.22 10.05
C TYR A 370 -19.00 4.50 8.80
N THR A 371 -19.27 5.76 8.51
CA THR A 371 -20.15 6.21 7.41
C THR A 371 -19.38 6.76 6.21
N THR A 372 -18.13 7.15 6.42
CA THR A 372 -17.27 7.65 5.35
C THR A 372 -16.76 6.50 4.48
N HIS A 373 -17.11 6.53 3.21
CA HIS A 373 -16.71 5.56 2.20
C HIS A 373 -15.63 6.15 1.29
N MET A 374 -14.72 5.29 0.85
CA MET A 374 -13.66 5.59 -0.12
C MET A 374 -13.65 4.51 -1.19
N HIS A 375 -13.54 4.91 -2.46
CA HIS A 375 -13.37 4.00 -3.59
C HIS A 375 -12.49 4.63 -4.68
N THR A 376 -12.18 3.89 -5.72
CA THR A 376 -11.30 4.35 -6.80
C THR A 376 -9.95 4.86 -6.26
N ILE A 377 -9.42 4.13 -5.26
CA ILE A 377 -8.18 4.51 -4.59
C ILE A 377 -7.00 4.32 -5.54
N ARG A 378 -6.28 5.41 -5.84
CA ARG A 378 -5.19 5.46 -6.82
C ARG A 378 -4.07 6.35 -6.31
N SER A 379 -2.86 6.14 -6.84
CA SER A 379 -1.71 7.01 -6.63
C SER A 379 -1.37 7.75 -7.92
N TRP A 380 -0.83 8.97 -7.82
CA TRP A 380 -0.41 9.74 -9.01
C TRP A 380 1.10 9.72 -9.24
N GLU A 381 1.89 9.39 -8.23
CA GLU A 381 3.36 9.42 -8.31
C GLU A 381 4.02 8.03 -8.23
N LYS A 382 3.22 6.98 -8.02
CA LYS A 382 3.73 5.62 -7.85
C LYS A 382 3.22 4.71 -8.94
N LEU A 383 4.11 3.93 -9.50
CA LEU A 383 3.81 2.72 -10.23
C LEU A 383 3.86 1.56 -9.24
N THR A 384 2.72 0.99 -8.89
CA THR A 384 2.65 -0.14 -7.95
C THR A 384 2.15 -1.39 -8.66
N SER A 385 3.02 -2.39 -8.75
CA SER A 385 2.74 -3.64 -9.44
C SER A 385 3.44 -4.80 -8.75
N GLU A 386 2.77 -5.94 -8.65
CA GLU A 386 3.30 -7.20 -8.08
C GLU A 386 3.84 -7.02 -6.64
N GLY A 387 3.22 -6.13 -5.86
CA GLY A 387 3.68 -5.80 -4.52
C GLY A 387 4.93 -4.91 -4.47
N MET A 388 5.38 -4.42 -5.62
CA MET A 388 6.50 -3.49 -5.77
C MET A 388 5.99 -2.10 -6.11
N THR A 389 6.63 -1.07 -5.57
CA THR A 389 6.29 0.33 -5.85
C THR A 389 7.51 1.05 -6.38
N PHE A 390 7.38 1.69 -7.55
CA PHE A 390 8.38 2.60 -8.11
C PHE A 390 7.86 4.03 -8.06
N ILE A 391 8.73 4.95 -7.69
CA ILE A 391 8.37 6.36 -7.51
C ILE A 391 8.83 7.14 -8.74
N GLY A 392 8.05 8.13 -9.14
CA GLY A 392 8.24 8.91 -10.36
C GLY A 392 9.66 9.43 -10.61
N HIS A 393 10.41 9.81 -9.58
CA HIS A 393 11.77 10.31 -9.76
C HIS A 393 12.80 9.22 -10.13
N ASP A 394 12.66 7.95 -9.71
CA ASP A 394 13.55 6.88 -10.21
C ASP A 394 13.26 6.63 -11.68
N LEU A 395 11.97 6.67 -12.06
CA LEU A 395 11.57 6.58 -13.46
C LEU A 395 12.08 7.80 -14.26
N ILE A 396 12.04 9.00 -13.69
CA ILE A 396 12.58 10.21 -14.31
C ILE A 396 14.09 10.04 -14.52
N ARG A 397 14.86 9.67 -13.49
CA ARG A 397 16.29 9.48 -13.59
C ARG A 397 16.66 8.38 -14.61
N LEU A 398 15.89 7.30 -14.66
CA LEU A 398 16.09 6.23 -15.63
C LEU A 398 15.90 6.77 -17.07
N ILE A 399 14.85 7.58 -17.31
CA ILE A 399 14.54 8.15 -18.61
C ILE A 399 15.48 9.30 -18.98
N GLU A 400 15.82 10.16 -18.02
CA GLU A 400 16.58 11.38 -18.32
C GLU A 400 18.09 11.16 -18.37
N GLU A 401 18.60 10.22 -17.58
CA GLU A 401 20.05 10.00 -17.43
C GLU A 401 20.50 8.63 -17.98
N VAL A 402 19.91 7.53 -17.47
CA VAL A 402 20.48 6.19 -17.65
C VAL A 402 20.23 5.64 -19.05
N LEU A 403 19.00 5.69 -19.54
CA LEU A 403 18.65 5.16 -20.85
C LEU A 403 19.32 5.94 -21.99
N PRO A 404 19.30 7.30 -22.01
CA PRO A 404 20.03 8.07 -23.04
C PRO A 404 21.53 7.83 -22.99
N ALA A 405 22.15 7.77 -21.81
CA ALA A 405 23.59 7.52 -21.67
C ALA A 405 24.02 6.15 -22.18
N ARG A 406 23.16 5.12 -22.01
CA ARG A 406 23.47 3.72 -22.37
C ARG A 406 23.08 3.36 -23.80
N PHE A 407 22.01 3.93 -24.31
CA PHE A 407 21.40 3.54 -25.58
C PHE A 407 21.29 4.66 -26.61
N GLY A 408 21.67 5.88 -26.23
CA GLY A 408 21.57 7.05 -27.10
C GLY A 408 20.18 7.72 -27.07
N GLY A 409 19.95 8.66 -27.98
CA GLY A 409 18.74 9.46 -28.01
C GLY A 409 18.70 10.52 -26.92
N THR A 410 17.52 11.01 -26.63
CA THR A 410 17.22 12.06 -25.65
C THR A 410 16.16 11.56 -24.66
N PRO A 411 15.95 12.23 -23.52
CA PRO A 411 14.84 11.91 -22.61
C PRO A 411 13.47 11.81 -23.29
N ALA A 412 13.22 12.60 -24.32
CA ALA A 412 11.96 12.61 -25.06
C ALA A 412 11.74 11.35 -25.92
N ASP A 413 12.77 10.53 -26.10
CA ASP A 413 12.70 9.29 -26.88
C ASP A 413 12.29 8.08 -26.04
N TYR A 414 12.11 8.26 -24.71
CA TYR A 414 11.77 7.22 -23.77
C TYR A 414 10.53 7.59 -22.94
N GLN A 415 9.63 6.63 -22.73
CA GLN A 415 8.45 6.84 -21.89
C GLN A 415 7.98 5.54 -21.28
N PHE A 416 7.72 5.52 -19.99
CA PHE A 416 6.97 4.43 -19.38
C PHE A 416 5.47 4.63 -19.57
N VAL A 417 4.80 3.53 -19.92
CA VAL A 417 3.34 3.48 -20.04
C VAL A 417 2.84 2.38 -19.10
N GLU A 418 2.02 2.76 -18.14
CA GLU A 418 1.31 1.80 -17.31
C GLU A 418 0.01 1.40 -17.99
N ASP A 419 -0.20 0.10 -18.13
CA ASP A 419 -1.39 -0.49 -18.71
C ASP A 419 -1.85 -1.69 -17.85
N GLU A 420 -3.05 -2.15 -18.07
CA GLU A 420 -3.59 -3.37 -17.46
C GLU A 420 -4.12 -4.28 -18.55
N ARG A 421 -3.56 -5.49 -18.65
CA ARG A 421 -3.99 -6.53 -19.58
C ARG A 421 -4.35 -7.79 -18.81
N ASP A 422 -5.54 -8.32 -19.06
CA ASP A 422 -6.06 -9.49 -18.35
C ASP A 422 -6.02 -9.35 -16.81
N GLY A 423 -6.31 -8.13 -16.31
CA GLY A 423 -6.25 -7.82 -14.88
C GLY A 423 -4.84 -7.79 -14.27
N LEU A 424 -3.80 -7.91 -15.10
CA LEU A 424 -2.41 -7.82 -14.64
C LEU A 424 -1.80 -6.49 -15.07
N PRO A 425 -1.07 -5.84 -14.15
CA PRO A 425 -0.34 -4.62 -14.48
C PRO A 425 0.77 -4.93 -15.49
N ARG A 426 0.92 -4.04 -16.47
CA ARG A 426 1.97 -4.03 -17.48
C ARG A 426 2.64 -2.68 -17.49
N VAL A 427 3.93 -2.69 -17.69
CA VAL A 427 4.76 -1.50 -17.80
C VAL A 427 5.51 -1.58 -19.12
N ASP A 428 5.01 -0.86 -20.09
CA ASP A 428 5.64 -0.78 -21.40
C ASP A 428 6.62 0.40 -21.42
N LEU A 429 7.91 0.15 -21.66
CA LEU A 429 8.86 1.19 -22.00
C LEU A 429 8.78 1.45 -23.50
N LEU A 430 8.18 2.57 -23.89
CA LEU A 430 8.20 3.05 -25.27
C LEU A 430 9.59 3.62 -25.55
N VAL A 431 10.20 3.17 -26.64
CA VAL A 431 11.47 3.69 -27.12
C VAL A 431 11.30 4.13 -28.57
N SER A 432 11.51 5.42 -28.83
CA SER A 432 11.39 5.97 -30.18
C SER A 432 12.25 5.20 -31.17
N PRO A 433 11.74 4.91 -32.38
CA PRO A 433 12.54 4.35 -33.47
C PRO A 433 13.79 5.19 -33.81
N ARG A 434 13.78 6.48 -33.49
CA ARG A 434 14.92 7.40 -33.73
C ARG A 434 16.18 7.03 -32.94
N VAL A 435 16.05 6.30 -31.85
CA VAL A 435 17.22 5.84 -31.06
C VAL A 435 18.09 4.82 -31.82
N GLY A 436 17.65 4.38 -33.01
CA GLY A 436 18.38 3.40 -33.81
C GLY A 436 18.09 1.96 -33.43
N PRO A 437 18.84 0.99 -33.99
CA PRO A 437 18.67 -0.42 -33.68
C PRO A 437 19.03 -0.71 -32.21
N LEU A 438 18.15 -1.43 -31.52
CA LEU A 438 18.32 -1.83 -30.11
C LEU A 438 17.86 -3.28 -29.92
N ASP A 439 18.55 -4.00 -29.06
CA ASP A 439 18.05 -5.25 -28.51
C ASP A 439 17.11 -4.95 -27.31
N GLU A 440 15.83 -5.19 -27.47
CA GLU A 440 14.80 -4.95 -26.46
C GLU A 440 15.06 -5.74 -25.16
N ASN A 441 15.71 -6.90 -25.24
CA ASN A 441 16.08 -7.68 -24.06
C ASN A 441 17.18 -7.01 -23.26
N VAL A 442 18.16 -6.39 -23.96
CA VAL A 442 19.25 -5.65 -23.31
C VAL A 442 18.70 -4.38 -22.65
N VAL A 443 17.80 -3.67 -23.31
CA VAL A 443 17.13 -2.49 -22.74
C VAL A 443 16.31 -2.88 -21.51
N ARG A 444 15.52 -3.96 -21.61
CA ARG A 444 14.74 -4.48 -20.48
C ARG A 444 15.64 -4.90 -19.30
N ALA A 445 16.75 -5.59 -19.58
CA ALA A 445 17.70 -5.96 -18.55
C ALA A 445 18.29 -4.73 -17.84
N ALA A 446 18.64 -3.68 -18.58
CA ALA A 446 19.14 -2.42 -18.01
C ALA A 446 18.14 -1.74 -17.10
N VAL A 447 16.84 -1.73 -17.47
CA VAL A 447 15.77 -1.22 -16.61
C VAL A 447 15.70 -2.00 -15.31
N LEU A 448 15.68 -3.32 -15.37
CA LEU A 448 15.58 -4.19 -14.21
C LEU A 448 16.83 -4.14 -13.31
N GLU A 449 18.02 -4.01 -13.89
CA GLU A 449 19.28 -3.78 -13.17
C GLU A 449 19.23 -2.44 -12.40
N PHE A 450 18.87 -1.36 -13.08
CA PHE A 450 18.73 -0.06 -12.43
C PHE A 450 17.76 -0.10 -11.25
N LEU A 451 16.64 -0.80 -11.40
CA LEU A 451 15.65 -0.96 -10.34
C LEU A 451 16.17 -1.82 -9.17
N ASP A 452 17.09 -2.75 -9.40
CA ASP A 452 17.77 -3.48 -8.32
C ASP A 452 18.82 -2.60 -7.62
N ASP A 453 19.60 -1.81 -8.37
CA ASP A 453 20.73 -1.02 -7.84
C ASP A 453 20.27 0.17 -7.00
N THR A 454 19.18 0.84 -7.38
CA THR A 454 18.65 2.01 -6.67
C THR A 454 18.19 1.69 -5.25
N GLN A 455 18.13 0.42 -4.87
CA GLN A 455 17.49 -0.03 -3.63
C GLN A 455 18.42 -0.70 -2.61
N GLY A 456 19.72 -0.71 -2.87
CA GLY A 456 20.72 -1.28 -1.94
C GLY A 456 20.82 -2.81 -1.97
N ALA A 457 22.02 -3.31 -1.98
CA ALA A 457 22.52 -4.64 -2.38
C ALA A 457 22.03 -5.86 -1.57
N GLN A 458 20.90 -5.85 -0.88
CA GLN A 458 20.51 -6.98 -0.03
C GLN A 458 19.41 -7.91 -0.58
N THR A 459 18.70 -7.50 -1.63
CA THR A 459 17.65 -8.35 -2.25
C THR A 459 17.43 -7.91 -3.70
N ARG A 460 17.40 -8.85 -4.65
CA ARG A 460 16.97 -8.57 -6.04
C ARG A 460 15.49 -8.21 -6.04
N ARG A 461 15.20 -6.94 -5.91
CA ARG A 461 13.83 -6.44 -5.73
C ARG A 461 13.04 -6.41 -7.03
N ALA A 462 13.70 -6.36 -8.18
CA ALA A 462 13.06 -6.52 -9.48
C ALA A 462 12.69 -7.98 -9.81
N ASP A 463 13.03 -8.96 -8.97
CA ASP A 463 12.66 -10.36 -9.21
C ASP A 463 11.15 -10.59 -9.39
N PRO A 464 10.23 -9.97 -8.63
CA PRO A 464 8.80 -10.10 -8.93
C PRO A 464 8.45 -9.64 -10.34
N TRP A 465 9.03 -8.54 -10.82
CA TRP A 465 8.79 -8.04 -12.18
C TRP A 465 9.43 -8.91 -13.26
N ARG A 466 10.59 -9.53 -12.97
CA ARG A 466 11.19 -10.53 -13.86
C ARG A 466 10.30 -11.76 -13.97
N GLN A 467 9.87 -12.32 -12.85
CA GLN A 467 8.99 -13.49 -12.79
C GLN A 467 7.64 -13.21 -13.45
N ALA A 468 7.07 -12.03 -13.20
CA ALA A 468 5.81 -11.58 -13.72
C ALA A 468 5.86 -11.13 -15.19
N ARG A 469 7.06 -10.93 -15.74
CA ARG A 469 7.29 -10.30 -17.04
C ARG A 469 6.52 -8.97 -17.17
N THR A 470 6.58 -8.17 -16.11
CA THR A 470 5.81 -6.91 -16.00
C THR A 470 6.32 -5.86 -16.98
N VAL A 471 7.64 -5.79 -17.22
CA VAL A 471 8.27 -4.80 -18.11
C VAL A 471 8.42 -5.35 -19.51
N SER A 472 7.88 -4.61 -20.48
CA SER A 472 8.10 -4.82 -21.91
C SER A 472 8.80 -3.59 -22.52
N VAL A 473 9.55 -3.80 -23.58
CA VAL A 473 10.12 -2.71 -24.39
C VAL A 473 9.40 -2.71 -25.72
N ILE A 474 8.90 -1.54 -26.14
CA ILE A 474 8.14 -1.40 -27.37
C ILE A 474 8.75 -0.29 -28.21
N ARG A 475 9.12 -0.61 -29.47
CA ARG A 475 9.63 0.35 -30.45
C ARG A 475 8.49 1.17 -31.02
N LYS A 476 8.21 2.31 -30.36
CA LYS A 476 7.12 3.22 -30.75
C LYS A 476 7.44 4.64 -30.25
N GLU A 477 6.97 5.64 -30.97
CA GLU A 477 7.06 7.03 -30.50
C GLU A 477 6.34 7.20 -29.16
N PRO A 478 6.99 7.89 -28.20
CA PRO A 478 6.36 8.29 -26.94
C PRO A 478 5.07 9.08 -27.15
N ILE A 479 4.11 8.88 -26.26
CA ILE A 479 2.78 9.50 -26.33
C ILE A 479 2.89 10.92 -25.81
N ALA A 480 2.66 11.89 -26.67
CA ALA A 480 2.59 13.29 -26.28
C ALA A 480 1.22 13.63 -25.67
N THR A 481 1.20 14.47 -24.65
CA THR A 481 -0.02 15.08 -24.13
C THR A 481 -0.62 16.07 -25.14
N ALA A 482 -1.86 16.53 -24.92
CA ALA A 482 -2.49 17.57 -25.73
C ALA A 482 -1.66 18.87 -25.79
N ALA A 483 -0.79 19.10 -24.82
CA ALA A 483 0.17 20.21 -24.79
C ALA A 483 1.54 19.86 -25.40
N SER A 484 1.63 18.80 -26.21
CA SER A 484 2.84 18.30 -26.87
C SER A 484 4.00 17.96 -25.93
N LYS A 485 3.71 17.62 -24.66
CA LYS A 485 4.72 17.18 -23.69
C LYS A 485 4.72 15.66 -23.58
N VAL A 486 5.90 15.04 -23.57
CA VAL A 486 6.10 13.64 -23.22
C VAL A 486 6.33 13.58 -21.71
N LEU A 487 5.47 12.87 -20.99
CA LEU A 487 5.62 12.62 -19.55
C LEU A 487 6.43 11.33 -19.34
N ALA A 488 7.31 11.32 -18.35
CA ALA A 488 8.12 10.14 -18.03
C ALA A 488 7.27 8.88 -17.75
N LEU A 489 6.12 9.05 -17.13
CA LEU A 489 5.12 8.00 -16.90
C LEU A 489 3.77 8.43 -17.50
N HIS A 490 3.21 7.60 -18.36
CA HIS A 490 1.87 7.74 -18.90
C HIS A 490 0.99 6.59 -18.39
N VAL A 491 -0.12 6.92 -17.76
CA VAL A 491 -1.09 5.92 -17.26
C VAL A 491 -2.23 5.80 -18.25
N MET A 492 -2.35 4.65 -18.90
CA MET A 492 -3.47 4.36 -19.81
C MET A 492 -4.74 4.15 -18.96
N ARG A 493 -5.73 5.02 -19.13
CA ARG A 493 -7.05 4.79 -18.52
C ARG A 493 -7.78 3.72 -19.32
N ALA A 494 -8.25 2.66 -18.66
CA ALA A 494 -9.28 1.83 -19.25
C ALA A 494 -10.42 2.74 -19.75
N LYS A 495 -10.78 2.65 -21.05
CA LYS A 495 -11.97 3.33 -21.58
C LYS A 495 -13.14 2.89 -20.72
N ARG A 496 -13.78 3.83 -20.00
CA ARG A 496 -15.12 3.60 -19.49
C ARG A 496 -15.97 3.27 -20.72
N GLU A 497 -16.35 2.03 -20.89
CA GLU A 497 -17.49 1.70 -21.73
C GLU A 497 -18.67 2.43 -21.11
N ARG A 498 -19.11 3.50 -21.77
CA ARG A 498 -20.40 4.10 -21.45
C ARG A 498 -21.40 3.03 -21.82
N GLY A 499 -21.87 2.30 -20.80
CA GLY A 499 -22.99 1.42 -20.93
C GLY A 499 -24.13 2.20 -21.58
N ALA A 500 -24.60 1.67 -22.67
CA ALA A 500 -25.86 2.08 -23.27
C ALA A 500 -26.96 1.99 -22.21
N ALA A 501 -27.79 3.00 -22.22
CA ALA A 501 -28.96 3.20 -21.36
C ALA A 501 -29.90 1.99 -21.35
#